data_fad682c6d3acf614ffeaad4edec02053
#
_entry.id   fad682c6d3acf614ffeaad4edec02053
#
_cell.length_a   1.000
_cell.length_b   1.000
_cell.length_c   1.000
_cell.angle_alpha   90.00
_cell.angle_beta   90.00
_cell.angle_gamma   90.00
#
_symmetry.space_group_name_H-M   'P 1'
#
loop_
_entity.id
_entity.type
_entity.pdbx_description
1 polymer ?
#
loop_
_entity_poly.entity_id
_entity_poly.type
_entity_poly.pdbx_seq_one_letter_code
_entity_poly.pdbx_strand_id
1 'polypeptide(L)'
;AKSVVTLGTEDDLYGKIMGEDGSIAKIEGSGYFVNAHMADISMRAKLRGLKNANGDPLFKSDMQSGTNYFLDGSPMNFPNNGSFDKSKALMISGDFSQLAYSIRQDITFKLFTEGVVQNTDGSIAYNLMQNDMVALRAVMRLGWEIPNPINSVEKDKTKRCPFSILKAGA
;
A
#
# COMPACT_ATOMS: atom_id res chain seq x y z
N ALA A 1 2.60 -11.34 -1.36
CA ALA A 1 1.28 -11.59 -0.75
C ALA A 1 0.73 -12.93 -1.25
N LYS A 2 0.10 -13.69 -0.38
CA LYS A 2 -0.52 -14.98 -0.75
C LYS A 2 -1.86 -14.78 -1.47
N SER A 3 -2.55 -13.67 -1.20
CA SER A 3 -3.80 -13.29 -1.85
C SER A 3 -3.54 -12.16 -2.84
N VAL A 4 -3.57 -12.50 -4.12
CA VAL A 4 -3.44 -11.55 -5.23
C VAL A 4 -4.67 -11.69 -6.12
N VAL A 5 -5.30 -10.57 -6.44
CA VAL A 5 -6.37 -10.45 -7.43
C VAL A 5 -5.81 -9.67 -8.60
N THR A 6 -5.91 -10.21 -9.80
CA THR A 6 -5.45 -9.55 -11.01
C THR A 6 -6.62 -8.88 -11.70
N LEU A 7 -6.46 -7.64 -12.10
CA LEU A 7 -7.43 -6.86 -12.85
C LEU A 7 -7.01 -6.87 -14.32
N GLY A 8 -7.72 -7.61 -15.15
CA GLY A 8 -7.57 -7.58 -16.61
C GLY A 8 -8.17 -6.30 -17.22
N THR A 9 -7.96 -6.10 -18.52
CA THR A 9 -8.46 -4.91 -19.25
C THR A 9 -9.99 -4.89 -19.37
N GLU A 10 -10.60 -6.07 -19.49
CA GLU A 10 -12.06 -6.25 -19.64
C GLU A 10 -12.75 -6.58 -18.30
N ASP A 11 -12.00 -6.68 -17.20
CA ASP A 11 -12.55 -7.05 -15.91
C ASP A 11 -13.35 -5.93 -15.27
N ASP A 12 -14.45 -6.30 -14.62
CA ASP A 12 -15.20 -5.39 -13.75
C ASP A 12 -14.40 -5.08 -12.48
N LEU A 13 -13.94 -3.85 -12.36
CA LEU A 13 -13.21 -3.38 -11.18
C LEU A 13 -14.02 -3.55 -9.89
N TYR A 14 -15.34 -3.29 -9.96
CA TYR A 14 -16.21 -3.43 -8.79
C TYR A 14 -16.27 -4.90 -8.34
N GLY A 15 -16.49 -5.82 -9.27
CA GLY A 15 -16.52 -7.27 -8.96
C GLY A 15 -15.18 -7.79 -8.43
N LYS A 16 -14.04 -7.27 -8.93
CA LYS A 16 -12.71 -7.66 -8.42
C LYS A 16 -12.39 -7.11 -7.03
N ILE A 17 -13.07 -6.08 -6.58
CA ILE A 17 -12.91 -5.53 -5.23
C ILE A 17 -13.94 -6.14 -4.28
N MET A 18 -15.23 -6.02 -4.63
CA MET A 18 -16.39 -6.28 -3.77
C MET A 18 -17.06 -7.62 -4.03
N GLY A 19 -16.77 -8.27 -5.17
CA GLY A 19 -17.40 -9.53 -5.56
C GLY A 19 -16.94 -10.73 -4.73
N GLU A 20 -17.59 -11.86 -4.92
CA GLU A 20 -17.35 -13.11 -4.20
C GLU A 20 -15.89 -13.61 -4.33
N ASP A 21 -15.27 -13.41 -5.49
CA ASP A 21 -13.84 -13.69 -5.73
C ASP A 21 -12.95 -12.44 -5.58
N GLY A 22 -13.50 -11.36 -5.01
CA GLY A 22 -12.85 -10.08 -4.85
C GLY A 22 -11.76 -10.06 -3.79
N SER A 23 -11.06 -8.95 -3.73
CA SER A 23 -9.96 -8.78 -2.77
C SER A 23 -10.45 -8.76 -1.32
N ILE A 24 -11.63 -8.20 -1.05
CA ILE A 24 -12.24 -8.15 0.28
C ILE A 24 -12.70 -9.55 0.70
N ALA A 25 -13.46 -10.25 -0.14
CA ALA A 25 -13.98 -11.58 0.16
C ALA A 25 -12.88 -12.61 0.48
N LYS A 26 -11.71 -12.50 -0.16
CA LYS A 26 -10.56 -13.37 0.14
C LYS A 26 -9.96 -13.15 1.52
N ILE A 27 -10.03 -11.93 2.04
CA ILE A 27 -9.58 -11.60 3.39
C ILE A 27 -10.58 -12.12 4.42
N GLU A 28 -11.88 -11.89 4.17
CA GLU A 28 -12.96 -12.37 5.02
C GLU A 28 -13.03 -13.90 5.08
N GLY A 29 -12.85 -14.58 3.93
CA GLY A 29 -12.73 -16.03 3.86
C GLY A 29 -11.54 -16.58 4.65
N SER A 30 -10.51 -15.76 4.90
CA SER A 30 -9.39 -16.09 5.78
C SER A 30 -9.66 -15.80 7.27
N GLY A 31 -10.85 -15.27 7.60
CA GLY A 31 -11.25 -14.96 8.97
C GLY A 31 -10.73 -13.63 9.52
N TYR A 32 -10.42 -12.68 8.65
CA TYR A 32 -10.04 -11.31 9.00
C TYR A 32 -11.04 -10.31 8.43
N PHE A 33 -11.20 -9.17 9.09
CA PHE A 33 -12.02 -8.07 8.58
C PHE A 33 -11.12 -6.97 8.02
N VAL A 34 -11.54 -6.42 6.89
CA VAL A 34 -10.83 -5.28 6.31
C VAL A 34 -11.09 -4.03 7.16
N ASN A 35 -10.04 -3.41 7.66
CA ASN A 35 -10.14 -2.18 8.45
C ASN A 35 -9.54 -0.95 7.76
N ALA A 36 -8.79 -1.15 6.66
CA ALA A 36 -8.31 -0.04 5.84
C ALA A 36 -7.92 -0.51 4.44
N HIS A 37 -7.86 0.46 3.53
CA HIS A 37 -7.38 0.29 2.17
C HIS A 37 -6.26 1.29 1.88
N MET A 38 -5.29 0.87 1.10
CA MET A 38 -4.23 1.72 0.56
C MET A 38 -4.18 1.52 -0.95
N ALA A 39 -4.24 2.59 -1.71
CA ALA A 39 -4.27 2.48 -3.17
C ALA A 39 -3.40 3.54 -3.84
N ASP A 40 -2.95 3.23 -5.05
CA ASP A 40 -2.30 4.22 -5.90
C ASP A 40 -3.25 5.37 -6.26
N ILE A 41 -2.70 6.56 -6.43
CA ILE A 41 -3.50 7.76 -6.73
C ILE A 41 -4.32 7.62 -8.02
N SER A 42 -3.86 6.83 -8.99
CA SER A 42 -4.59 6.54 -10.23
C SER A 42 -5.90 5.78 -10.00
N MET A 43 -6.00 5.02 -8.90
CA MET A 43 -7.23 4.32 -8.52
C MET A 43 -8.38 5.28 -8.19
N ARG A 44 -8.11 6.51 -7.74
CA ARG A 44 -9.17 7.52 -7.51
C ARG A 44 -9.98 7.80 -8.78
N ALA A 45 -9.29 7.93 -9.92
CA ALA A 45 -9.98 8.16 -11.20
C ALA A 45 -10.81 6.94 -11.62
N LYS A 46 -10.24 5.73 -11.47
CA LYS A 46 -10.93 4.47 -11.77
C LYS A 46 -12.19 4.29 -10.91
N LEU A 47 -12.07 4.51 -9.59
CA LEU A 47 -13.21 4.38 -8.66
C LEU A 47 -14.32 5.42 -8.94
N ARG A 48 -13.95 6.67 -9.21
CA ARG A 48 -14.94 7.71 -9.58
C ARG A 48 -15.63 7.42 -10.91
N GLY A 49 -14.97 6.70 -11.81
CA GLY A 49 -15.54 6.25 -13.06
C GLY A 49 -16.54 5.12 -12.94
N LEU A 50 -16.61 4.44 -11.78
CA LEU A 50 -17.57 3.36 -11.58
C LEU A 50 -18.99 3.89 -11.47
N LYS A 51 -19.86 3.34 -12.30
CA LYS A 51 -21.29 3.70 -12.39
C LYS A 51 -22.12 2.42 -12.30
N ASN A 52 -23.31 2.54 -11.73
CA ASN A 52 -24.32 1.49 -11.80
C ASN A 52 -24.97 1.41 -13.20
N ALA A 53 -25.86 0.44 -13.40
CA ALA A 53 -26.59 0.27 -14.66
C ALA A 53 -27.45 1.51 -15.04
N ASN A 54 -27.82 2.33 -14.07
CA ASN A 54 -28.59 3.56 -14.26
C ASN A 54 -27.71 4.80 -14.53
N GLY A 55 -26.39 4.65 -14.50
CA GLY A 55 -25.44 5.73 -14.71
C GLY A 55 -25.05 6.51 -13.45
N ASP A 56 -25.54 6.14 -12.27
CA ASP A 56 -25.19 6.80 -11.02
C ASP A 56 -23.80 6.37 -10.54
N PRO A 57 -22.99 7.29 -10.01
CA PRO A 57 -21.68 6.95 -9.49
C PRO A 57 -21.78 6.08 -8.24
N LEU A 58 -21.09 4.93 -8.26
CA LEU A 58 -21.01 4.02 -7.12
C LEU A 58 -20.08 4.57 -6.03
N PHE A 59 -19.00 5.21 -6.44
CA PHE A 59 -18.05 5.84 -5.51
C PHE A 59 -18.34 7.34 -5.43
N LYS A 60 -19.02 7.74 -4.37
CA LYS A 60 -19.38 9.14 -4.14
C LYS A 60 -18.27 9.85 -3.37
N SER A 61 -17.81 10.98 -3.89
CA SER A 61 -17.00 11.94 -3.14
C SER A 61 -17.89 13.11 -2.77
N ASP A 62 -17.95 13.46 -1.49
CA ASP A 62 -18.62 14.67 -1.05
C ASP A 62 -17.77 15.88 -1.43
N MET A 63 -18.34 16.81 -2.19
CA MET A 63 -17.66 18.04 -2.63
C MET A 63 -17.67 19.13 -1.54
N GLN A 64 -18.48 18.98 -0.50
CA GLN A 64 -18.69 20.02 0.53
C GLN A 64 -17.97 19.74 1.85
N SER A 65 -17.75 18.48 2.19
CA SER A 65 -17.01 18.09 3.37
C SER A 65 -15.68 17.46 2.95
N GLY A 66 -14.60 17.75 3.66
CA GLY A 66 -13.25 17.31 3.35
C GLY A 66 -13.18 15.82 2.97
N THR A 67 -12.41 15.51 1.97
CA THR A 67 -12.37 14.22 1.25
C THR A 67 -11.87 13.07 2.11
N ASN A 68 -12.70 12.53 2.97
CA ASN A 68 -12.47 11.22 3.54
C ASN A 68 -13.01 10.18 2.55
N TYR A 69 -12.11 9.38 2.01
CA TYR A 69 -12.49 8.28 1.12
C TYR A 69 -12.76 7.03 1.96
N PHE A 70 -13.94 6.44 1.76
CA PHE A 70 -14.32 5.16 2.36
C PHE A 70 -14.66 4.18 1.25
N LEU A 71 -14.26 2.93 1.45
CA LEU A 71 -14.65 1.80 0.62
C LEU A 71 -15.13 0.71 1.55
N ASP A 72 -16.37 0.24 1.36
CA ASP A 72 -17.02 -0.75 2.24
C ASP A 72 -16.93 -0.38 3.74
N GLY A 73 -17.19 0.90 4.06
CA GLY A 73 -17.13 1.41 5.43
C GLY A 73 -15.73 1.59 6.02
N SER A 74 -14.69 1.13 5.33
CA SER A 74 -13.30 1.23 5.77
C SER A 74 -12.57 2.40 5.11
N PRO A 75 -11.69 3.13 5.83
CA PRO A 75 -10.97 4.27 5.29
C PRO A 75 -10.01 3.84 4.17
N MET A 76 -9.92 4.68 3.14
CA MET A 76 -9.04 4.48 2.01
C MET A 76 -8.01 5.61 1.93
N ASN A 77 -6.74 5.25 1.91
CA ASN A 77 -5.61 6.16 1.85
C ASN A 77 -4.92 6.10 0.48
N PHE A 78 -4.50 7.28 0.00
CA PHE A 78 -3.77 7.42 -1.26
C PHE A 78 -2.41 8.08 -1.01
N PRO A 79 -1.34 7.31 -0.81
CA PRO A 79 0.01 7.88 -0.65
C PRO A 79 0.44 8.63 -1.91
N ASN A 80 0.93 9.86 -1.73
CA ASN A 80 1.42 10.72 -2.83
C ASN A 80 2.92 11.01 -2.75
N ASN A 81 3.63 10.32 -1.84
CA ASN A 81 5.06 10.50 -1.60
C ASN A 81 5.96 9.61 -2.48
N GLY A 82 5.39 8.97 -3.50
CA GLY A 82 6.12 8.07 -4.40
C GLY A 82 6.49 6.70 -3.82
N SER A 83 6.08 6.40 -2.58
CA SER A 83 6.39 5.11 -1.95
C SER A 83 5.53 3.96 -2.46
N PHE A 84 4.38 4.25 -3.07
CA PHE A 84 3.46 3.26 -3.59
C PHE A 84 3.79 2.92 -5.05
N ASP A 85 4.21 1.70 -5.30
CA ASP A 85 4.59 1.24 -6.64
C ASP A 85 3.39 0.58 -7.35
N LYS A 86 2.76 1.32 -8.26
CA LYS A 86 1.62 0.86 -9.06
C LYS A 86 1.91 -0.35 -9.94
N SER A 87 3.19 -0.62 -10.26
CA SER A 87 3.55 -1.80 -11.05
C SER A 87 3.40 -3.09 -10.25
N LYS A 88 3.53 -3.00 -8.93
CA LYS A 88 3.41 -4.12 -8.01
C LYS A 88 1.99 -4.28 -7.45
N ALA A 89 1.33 -3.17 -7.15
CA ALA A 89 0.00 -3.16 -6.59
C ALA A 89 -0.77 -1.91 -7.02
N LEU A 90 -2.04 -2.05 -7.38
CA LEU A 90 -2.97 -0.93 -7.56
C LEU A 90 -3.66 -0.56 -6.25
N MET A 91 -4.00 -1.57 -5.46
CA MET A 91 -4.65 -1.43 -4.16
C MET A 91 -4.22 -2.57 -3.24
N ILE A 92 -4.08 -2.25 -1.97
CA ILE A 92 -3.88 -3.20 -0.88
C ILE A 92 -5.05 -3.01 0.08
N SER A 93 -5.78 -4.08 0.33
CA SER A 93 -6.84 -4.13 1.33
C SER A 93 -6.43 -5.08 2.44
N GLY A 94 -6.82 -4.81 3.67
CA GLY A 94 -6.48 -5.75 4.73
C GLY A 94 -6.82 -5.30 6.13
N ASP A 95 -6.51 -6.19 7.05
CA ASP A 95 -6.52 -5.92 8.49
C ASP A 95 -5.13 -5.42 8.93
N PHE A 96 -4.97 -4.10 8.97
CA PHE A 96 -3.71 -3.46 9.37
C PHE A 96 -3.39 -3.64 10.85
N SER A 97 -4.32 -4.10 11.68
CA SER A 97 -4.03 -4.47 13.07
C SER A 97 -3.13 -5.70 13.17
N GLN A 98 -3.08 -6.51 12.11
CA GLN A 98 -2.20 -7.68 12.01
C GLN A 98 -0.78 -7.32 11.55
N LEU A 99 -0.51 -6.06 11.24
CA LEU A 99 0.83 -5.59 10.88
C LEU A 99 1.58 -5.18 12.14
N ALA A 100 2.47 -6.04 12.62
CA ALA A 100 3.38 -5.69 13.70
C ALA A 100 4.62 -4.99 13.17
N TYR A 101 5.02 -3.88 13.77
CA TYR A 101 6.27 -3.20 13.43
C TYR A 101 7.06 -2.87 14.71
N SER A 102 8.37 -2.83 14.59
CA SER A 102 9.27 -2.45 15.66
C SER A 102 10.33 -1.49 15.14
N ILE A 103 10.58 -0.42 15.88
CA ILE A 103 11.62 0.56 15.58
C ILE A 103 12.86 0.16 16.37
N ARG A 104 13.89 -0.30 15.67
CA ARG A 104 15.19 -0.61 16.28
C ARG A 104 15.99 0.65 16.57
N GLN A 105 15.92 1.63 15.68
CA GLN A 105 16.61 2.91 15.77
C GLN A 105 15.73 4.00 15.20
N ASP A 106 15.39 4.97 16.03
CA ASP A 106 14.65 6.15 15.59
C ASP A 106 15.51 7.04 14.68
N ILE A 107 14.89 8.01 14.05
CA ILE A 107 15.57 8.89 13.08
C ILE A 107 16.72 9.63 13.78
N THR A 108 17.93 9.40 13.30
CA THR A 108 19.12 10.12 13.74
C THR A 108 19.70 10.90 12.59
N PHE A 109 20.08 12.15 12.87
CA PHE A 109 20.70 13.04 11.89
C PHE A 109 22.17 13.24 12.22
N LYS A 110 23.01 13.22 11.19
CA LYS A 110 24.42 13.56 11.31
C LYS A 110 24.85 14.42 10.13
N LEU A 111 25.52 15.55 10.45
CA LEU A 111 26.12 16.42 9.47
C LEU A 111 27.56 16.00 9.24
N PHE A 112 27.98 16.04 7.98
CA PHE A 112 29.35 15.80 7.55
C PHE A 112 29.78 16.97 6.69
N THR A 113 30.90 17.58 7.06
CA THR A 113 31.55 18.65 6.32
C THR A 113 32.75 18.14 5.52
N GLU A 114 33.17 16.91 5.82
CA GLU A 114 34.33 16.25 5.20
C GLU A 114 33.95 14.88 4.71
N GLY A 115 34.61 14.41 3.65
CA GLY A 115 34.43 13.06 3.12
C GLY A 115 34.00 13.03 1.65
N VAL A 116 33.85 11.82 1.16
CA VAL A 116 33.49 11.54 -0.23
C VAL A 116 32.19 10.75 -0.26
N VAL A 117 31.25 11.18 -1.07
CA VAL A 117 30.02 10.43 -1.39
C VAL A 117 30.27 9.63 -2.67
N GLN A 118 30.09 8.32 -2.57
CA GLN A 118 30.28 7.39 -3.68
C GLN A 118 28.94 6.90 -4.23
N ASN A 119 28.90 6.64 -5.52
CA ASN A 119 27.83 5.92 -6.19
C ASN A 119 27.90 4.42 -5.86
N THR A 120 26.86 3.68 -6.24
CA THR A 120 26.78 2.22 -6.05
C THR A 120 27.85 1.44 -6.82
N ASP A 121 28.42 2.01 -7.87
CA ASP A 121 29.53 1.44 -8.67
C ASP A 121 30.92 1.74 -8.10
N GLY A 122 30.98 2.46 -6.96
CA GLY A 122 32.24 2.87 -6.32
C GLY A 122 32.89 4.14 -6.87
N SER A 123 32.31 4.75 -7.91
CA SER A 123 32.76 6.04 -8.42
C SER A 123 32.46 7.17 -7.47
N ILE A 124 33.29 8.21 -7.44
CA ILE A 124 33.12 9.39 -6.61
C ILE A 124 31.98 10.25 -7.20
N ALA A 125 30.87 10.38 -6.50
CA ALA A 125 29.79 11.28 -6.88
C ALA A 125 30.11 12.73 -6.44
N TYR A 126 30.53 12.92 -5.17
CA TYR A 126 30.84 14.23 -4.61
C TYR A 126 31.99 14.11 -3.62
N ASN A 127 32.93 15.06 -3.69
CA ASN A 127 33.92 15.29 -2.65
C ASN A 127 33.49 16.54 -1.86
N LEU A 128 33.05 16.35 -0.61
CA LEU A 128 32.44 17.42 0.18
C LEU A 128 33.41 18.57 0.40
N MET A 129 34.66 18.27 0.72
CA MET A 129 35.69 19.26 1.01
C MET A 129 36.08 20.07 -0.23
N GLN A 130 36.24 19.41 -1.39
CA GLN A 130 36.65 20.09 -2.63
C GLN A 130 35.54 20.95 -3.23
N ASN A 131 34.28 20.59 -2.98
CA ASN A 131 33.13 21.27 -3.57
C ASN A 131 32.44 22.23 -2.58
N ASP A 132 33.02 22.46 -1.40
CA ASP A 132 32.42 23.28 -0.32
C ASP A 132 30.98 22.89 0.00
N MET A 133 30.74 21.57 0.15
CA MET A 133 29.43 20.96 0.35
C MET A 133 29.29 20.37 1.76
N VAL A 134 28.08 20.36 2.25
CA VAL A 134 27.68 19.70 3.51
C VAL A 134 26.71 18.58 3.21
N ALA A 135 26.98 17.38 3.76
CA ALA A 135 26.05 16.26 3.66
C ALA A 135 25.29 16.04 4.94
N LEU A 136 23.98 15.91 4.85
CA LEU A 136 23.09 15.48 5.93
C LEU A 136 22.75 14.00 5.76
N ARG A 137 23.11 13.20 6.74
CA ARG A 137 22.74 11.79 6.81
C ARG A 137 21.60 11.59 7.79
N ALA A 138 20.47 11.08 7.31
CA ALA A 138 19.36 10.61 8.13
C ALA A 138 19.33 9.08 8.12
N VAL A 139 19.25 8.45 9.29
CA VAL A 139 19.19 7.00 9.43
C VAL A 139 18.03 6.63 10.34
N MET A 140 17.18 5.74 9.85
CA MET A 140 16.12 5.08 10.62
C MET A 140 16.18 3.58 10.36
N ARG A 141 15.95 2.77 11.38
CA ARG A 141 15.91 1.31 11.25
C ARG A 141 14.63 0.78 11.87
N LEU A 142 13.82 0.14 11.06
CA LEU A 142 12.59 -0.51 11.47
C LEU A 142 12.51 -1.92 10.88
N GLY A 143 11.80 -2.80 11.56
CA GLY A 143 11.39 -4.10 11.06
C GLY A 143 9.87 -4.20 11.11
N TRP A 144 9.30 -5.03 10.28
CA TRP A 144 7.87 -5.31 10.27
C TRP A 144 7.61 -6.78 9.92
N GLU A 145 6.52 -7.31 10.44
CA GLU A 145 6.09 -8.69 10.20
C GLU A 145 4.58 -8.80 10.30
N ILE A 146 4.04 -9.81 9.61
CA ILE A 146 2.65 -10.23 9.73
C ILE A 146 2.65 -11.59 10.42
N PRO A 147 2.40 -11.64 11.73
CA PRO A 147 2.51 -12.88 12.51
C PRO A 147 1.50 -13.95 12.09
N ASN A 148 0.36 -13.55 11.49
CA ASN A 148 -0.68 -14.43 10.95
C ASN A 148 -1.10 -15.52 11.96
N PRO A 149 -1.66 -15.15 13.11
CA PRO A 149 -2.01 -16.07 14.18
C PRO A 149 -3.07 -17.09 13.73
N ILE A 150 -3.18 -18.20 14.46
CA ILE A 150 -4.23 -19.20 14.21
C ILE A 150 -5.59 -18.57 14.49
N ASN A 151 -6.53 -18.75 13.57
CA ASN A 151 -7.94 -18.41 13.78
C ASN A 151 -8.85 -19.65 13.59
N SER A 152 -10.11 -19.52 13.95
CA SER A 152 -11.08 -20.61 13.89
C SER A 152 -11.69 -20.82 12.50
N VAL A 153 -11.59 -19.83 11.61
CA VAL A 153 -12.18 -19.87 10.26
C VAL A 153 -11.30 -20.66 9.30
N GLU A 154 -10.02 -20.27 9.18
CA GLU A 154 -9.06 -20.96 8.34
C GLU A 154 -7.87 -21.43 9.18
N LYS A 155 -7.77 -22.74 9.36
CA LYS A 155 -6.70 -23.37 10.19
C LYS A 155 -5.39 -23.47 9.44
N ASP A 156 -5.44 -23.53 8.12
CA ASP A 156 -4.24 -23.66 7.29
C ASP A 156 -3.50 -22.32 7.16
N LYS A 157 -2.32 -22.26 7.78
CA LYS A 157 -1.44 -21.07 7.72
C LYS A 157 -1.09 -20.67 6.28
N THR A 158 -1.09 -21.61 5.34
CA THR A 158 -0.73 -21.33 3.94
C THR A 158 -1.83 -20.58 3.20
N LYS A 159 -3.07 -20.74 3.61
CA LYS A 159 -4.26 -20.12 3.01
C LYS A 159 -4.64 -18.82 3.70
N ARG A 160 -4.40 -18.70 5.02
CA ARG A 160 -4.71 -17.47 5.75
C ARG A 160 -3.91 -16.30 5.24
N CYS A 161 -4.58 -15.20 4.96
CA CYS A 161 -3.96 -13.96 4.54
C CYS A 161 -4.75 -12.75 5.01
N PRO A 162 -4.22 -11.93 5.94
CA PRO A 162 -4.89 -10.74 6.41
C PRO A 162 -4.84 -9.57 5.41
N PHE A 163 -4.10 -9.73 4.31
CA PHE A 163 -3.97 -8.73 3.26
C PHE A 163 -4.20 -9.33 1.88
N SER A 164 -4.88 -8.58 1.04
CA SER A 164 -5.06 -8.88 -0.39
C SER A 164 -4.54 -7.74 -1.24
N ILE A 165 -3.96 -8.08 -2.37
CA ILE A 165 -3.40 -7.13 -3.33
C ILE A 165 -4.20 -7.21 -4.62
N LEU A 166 -4.70 -6.06 -5.08
CA LEU A 166 -5.20 -5.88 -6.43
C LEU A 166 -4.03 -5.43 -7.32
N LYS A 167 -3.71 -6.21 -8.34
CA LYS A 167 -2.63 -5.94 -9.29
C LYS A 167 -3.20 -5.69 -10.68
N ALA A 168 -2.56 -4.82 -11.47
CA ALA A 168 -2.88 -4.72 -12.89
C ALA A 168 -2.55 -6.04 -13.60
N GLY A 169 -3.42 -6.48 -14.49
CA GLY A 169 -3.10 -7.51 -15.47
C GLY A 169 -2.01 -7.04 -16.44
N ALA A 170 -1.30 -7.96 -17.00
CA ALA A 170 -0.33 -7.70 -18.06
C ALA A 170 -1.06 -7.40 -19.37
#